data_a55575a9e9069150db92efceb49fd68b
#
_entry.id   a55575a9e9069150db92efceb49fd68b
#
_cell.length_a   1.000
_cell.length_b   1.000
_cell.length_c   1.000
_cell.angle_alpha   90.00
_cell.angle_beta   90.00
_cell.angle_gamma   90.00
#
_symmetry.space_group_name_H-M   'P 1'
#
loop_
_entity.id
_entity.type
_entity.pdbx_description
1 polymer ?
#
loop_
_entity_poly.entity_id
_entity_poly.type
_entity_poly.pdbx_seq_one_letter_code
_entity_poly.pdbx_strand_id
1 'polypeptide(L)' 'MYAHVAYHNNFILIRMENRIKVVLVDKKKTNKWLSEQLECAPTTVSKWCTNSSQPPMETFVKIAEILEVDINELLRIEKK' A
#
# COMPACT_ATOMS: atom_id res chain seq x y z
N MET A 1 -9.11 -9.59 7.23
CA MET A 1 -8.72 -9.72 7.57
C MET A 1 -7.99 -10.06 7.87
N TYR A 2 -7.69 -9.90 8.28
CA TYR A 2 -6.95 -10.19 8.56
C TYR A 2 -6.66 -10.80 9.31
N ALA A 3 -6.47 -10.88 9.55
CA ALA A 3 -6.16 -11.41 10.21
C ALA A 3 -6.05 -11.62 11.10
N HIS A 4 -6.18 -11.77 11.51
CA HIS A 4 -6.20 -11.97 12.34
C HIS A 4 -5.85 -12.75 12.87
N VAL A 5 -5.48 -12.85 12.77
CA VAL A 5 -5.18 -13.64 13.24
C VAL A 5 -4.82 -14.00 14.22
N ALA A 6 -4.65 -13.97 14.51
CA ALA A 6 -4.39 -14.28 15.32
C ALA A 6 -4.28 -14.24 16.32
N TYR A 7 -4.52 -14.29 16.61
CA TYR A 7 -4.65 -14.47 17.46
C TYR A 7 -4.38 -14.72 18.43
N HIS A 8 -4.07 -14.75 18.41
CA HIS A 8 -4.18 -15.14 19.58
C HIS A 8 -3.23 -15.28 20.50
N ASN A 9 -3.09 -15.02 21.20
CA ASN A 9 -2.37 -15.38 22.26
C ASN A 9 -1.12 -14.61 22.30
N ASN A 10 -0.10 -15.04 22.61
CA ASN A 10 1.17 -14.40 22.77
C ASN A 10 1.85 -14.24 21.45
N PHE A 11 1.10 -14.05 20.48
CA PHE A 11 1.61 -14.00 19.15
C PHE A 11 2.17 -12.63 18.84
N ILE A 12 3.09 -12.62 17.94
CA ILE A 12 3.58 -11.39 17.36
C ILE A 12 2.51 -10.88 16.41
N LEU A 13 2.06 -9.68 16.66
CA LEU A 13 1.17 -9.02 15.74
C LEU A 13 1.98 -8.45 14.60
N ILE A 14 1.59 -8.78 13.38
CA ILE A 14 2.22 -8.24 12.20
C ILE A 14 1.24 -7.29 11.57
N ARG A 15 1.65 -6.03 11.47
CA ARG A 15 0.86 -5.01 10.79
C ARG A 15 1.48 -4.80 9.42
N MET A 16 0.65 -4.88 8.39
CA MET A 16 1.08 -4.51 7.06
C MET A 16 0.54 -3.14 6.73
N GLU A 17 1.43 -2.26 6.38
CA GLU A 17 1.09 -0.95 5.86
C GLU A 17 1.85 -0.72 4.58
N ASN A 18 1.37 0.20 3.78
CA ASN A 18 2.09 0.55 2.58
C ASN A 18 2.70 1.95 2.74
N ARG A 19 3.67 2.23 1.89
CA ARG A 19 4.34 3.51 1.80
C ARG A 19 4.06 4.18 0.47
N ILE A 20 2.91 3.90 -0.11
CA ILE A 20 2.56 4.44 -1.43
C ILE A 20 2.63 5.96 -1.41
N LYS A 21 2.07 6.59 -0.37
CA LYS A 21 2.06 8.05 -0.29
C LYS A 21 3.47 8.61 -0.23
N VAL A 22 4.35 8.00 0.53
CA VAL A 22 5.73 8.44 0.65
C VAL A 22 6.42 8.41 -0.72
N VAL A 23 6.23 7.31 -1.44
CA VAL A 23 6.85 7.16 -2.75
C VAL A 23 6.26 8.14 -3.76
N LEU A 24 4.94 8.34 -3.71
CA LEU A 24 4.30 9.34 -4.58
C LEU A 24 4.89 10.71 -4.35
N VAL A 25 5.04 11.10 -3.09
CA VAL A 25 5.63 12.42 -2.77
C VAL A 25 7.06 12.50 -3.28
N ASP A 26 7.85 11.46 -3.06
CA ASP A 26 9.22 11.41 -3.56
C ASP A 26 9.28 11.58 -5.08
N LYS A 27 8.35 10.97 -5.78
CA LYS A 27 8.32 11.03 -7.25
C LYS A 27 7.56 12.25 -7.75
N LYS A 28 7.07 13.10 -6.84
CA LYS A 28 6.31 14.31 -7.16
C LYS A 28 5.06 13.98 -7.97
N LYS A 29 4.37 12.92 -7.56
CA LYS A 29 3.13 12.47 -8.18
C LYS A 29 2.00 12.56 -7.17
N THR A 30 0.76 12.65 -7.70
CA THR A 30 -0.43 12.79 -6.88
C THR A 30 -1.22 11.50 -6.86
N ASN A 31 -2.13 11.39 -5.87
CA ASN A 31 -3.08 10.29 -5.82
C ASN A 31 -3.90 10.22 -7.11
N LYS A 32 -4.32 11.39 -7.60
CA LYS A 32 -5.12 11.46 -8.81
C LYS A 32 -4.34 10.91 -10.01
N TRP A 33 -3.07 11.31 -10.12
CA TRP A 33 -2.23 10.81 -11.20
C TRP A 33 -2.14 9.28 -11.16
N LEU A 34 -1.92 8.71 -9.96
CA LEU A 34 -1.81 7.27 -9.84
C LEU A 34 -3.12 6.58 -10.19
N SER A 35 -4.25 7.16 -9.75
CA SER A 35 -5.55 6.60 -10.07
C SER A 35 -5.79 6.57 -11.58
N GLU A 36 -5.34 7.58 -12.28
CA GLU A 36 -5.46 7.62 -13.74
C GLU A 36 -4.60 6.54 -14.40
N GLN A 37 -3.39 6.33 -13.88
CA GLN A 37 -2.52 5.29 -14.40
C GLN A 37 -3.10 3.90 -14.19
N LEU A 38 -3.80 3.69 -13.09
CA LEU A 38 -4.38 2.40 -12.73
C LEU A 38 -5.81 2.25 -13.22
N GLU A 39 -6.39 3.32 -13.78
CA GLU A 39 -7.78 3.33 -14.25
C GLU A 39 -8.75 2.96 -13.14
N CYS A 40 -8.55 3.56 -11.98
CA CYS A 40 -9.43 3.33 -10.83
C CYS A 40 -9.83 4.68 -10.24
N ALA A 41 -10.75 4.64 -9.27
CA ALA A 41 -11.25 5.87 -8.66
C ALA A 41 -10.18 6.49 -7.75
N PRO A 42 -10.07 7.83 -7.75
CA PRO A 42 -9.12 8.49 -6.84
C PRO A 42 -9.35 8.17 -5.37
N THR A 43 -10.61 7.93 -4.98
CA THR A 43 -10.93 7.56 -3.61
C THR A 43 -10.31 6.22 -3.22
N THR A 44 -10.20 5.30 -4.18
CA THR A 44 -9.55 4.01 -3.94
C THR A 44 -8.08 4.22 -3.59
N VAL A 45 -7.39 5.03 -4.38
CA VAL A 45 -5.98 5.33 -4.11
C VAL A 45 -5.82 6.05 -2.79
N SER A 46 -6.73 6.99 -2.48
CA SER A 46 -6.67 7.70 -1.20
C SER A 46 -6.77 6.74 -0.02
N LYS A 47 -7.63 5.74 -0.11
CA LYS A 47 -7.73 4.75 0.97
C LYS A 47 -6.45 3.96 1.13
N TRP A 48 -5.79 3.63 0.05
CA TRP A 48 -4.48 2.96 0.13
C TRP A 48 -3.44 3.86 0.78
N CYS A 49 -3.41 5.13 0.37
CA CYS A 49 -2.42 6.08 0.87
C CYS A 49 -2.57 6.35 2.36
N THR A 50 -3.78 6.25 2.88
CA THR A 50 -4.02 6.44 4.32
C THR A 50 -3.99 5.12 5.08
N ASN A 51 -3.73 4.03 4.40
CA ASN A 51 -3.73 2.68 4.97
C ASN A 51 -5.07 2.26 5.53
N SER A 52 -6.14 2.86 5.04
CA SER A 52 -7.50 2.44 5.37
C SER A 52 -7.82 1.10 4.71
N SER A 53 -7.22 0.82 3.57
CA SER A 53 -7.29 -0.46 2.90
C SER A 53 -5.99 -0.66 2.15
N GLN A 54 -5.78 -1.88 1.65
CA GLN A 54 -4.55 -2.21 0.93
C GLN A 54 -4.89 -2.67 -0.47
N PRO A 55 -4.06 -2.33 -1.46
CA PRO A 55 -4.28 -2.87 -2.79
C PRO A 55 -3.98 -4.37 -2.82
N PRO A 56 -4.59 -5.11 -3.74
CA PRO A 56 -4.20 -6.48 -3.97
C PRO A 56 -2.74 -6.56 -4.41
N MET A 57 -2.13 -7.72 -4.23
CA MET A 57 -0.70 -7.88 -4.54
C MET A 57 -0.40 -7.53 -6.00
N GLU A 58 -1.24 -7.96 -6.93
CA GLU A 58 -0.98 -7.66 -8.34
C GLU A 58 -1.04 -6.16 -8.62
N THR A 59 -1.86 -5.43 -7.86
CA THR A 59 -1.90 -3.97 -7.98
C THR A 59 -0.65 -3.34 -7.39
N PHE A 60 -0.14 -3.89 -6.28
CA PHE A 60 1.15 -3.45 -5.74
C PHE A 60 2.25 -3.57 -6.77
N VAL A 61 2.29 -4.68 -7.49
CA VAL A 61 3.30 -4.89 -8.54
C VAL A 61 3.16 -3.82 -9.62
N LYS A 62 1.94 -3.53 -10.04
CA LYS A 62 1.71 -2.49 -11.04
C LYS A 62 2.14 -1.13 -10.54
N ILE A 63 1.83 -0.80 -9.30
CA ILE A 63 2.23 0.49 -8.72
C ILE A 63 3.76 0.61 -8.71
N ALA A 64 4.44 -0.47 -8.31
CA ALA A 64 5.89 -0.47 -8.30
C ALA A 64 6.44 -0.21 -9.70
N GLU A 65 5.87 -0.85 -10.70
CA GLU A 65 6.29 -0.64 -12.09
C GLU A 65 6.05 0.78 -12.55
N ILE A 66 4.86 1.31 -12.26
CA ILE A 66 4.49 2.66 -12.67
C ILE A 66 5.40 3.69 -12.02
N LEU A 67 5.73 3.50 -10.75
CA LEU A 67 6.57 4.44 -10.01
C LEU A 67 8.06 4.14 -10.17
N GLU A 68 8.40 3.04 -10.84
CA GLU A 68 9.78 2.64 -11.11
C GLU A 68 10.58 2.46 -9.82
N VAL A 69 9.98 1.74 -8.89
CA VAL A 69 10.63 1.39 -7.62
C VAL A 69 10.52 -0.10 -7.39
N ASP A 70 11.37 -0.60 -6.49
CA ASP A 70 11.25 -1.97 -6.01
C ASP A 70 10.00 -2.06 -5.16
N ILE A 71 9.28 -3.19 -5.26
CA ILE A 71 8.06 -3.36 -4.49
C ILE A 71 8.31 -3.24 -2.99
N ASN A 72 9.50 -3.61 -2.54
CA ASN A 72 9.85 -3.50 -1.13
C ASN A 72 9.80 -2.05 -0.64
N GLU A 73 9.96 -1.09 -1.52
CA GLU A 73 9.85 0.31 -1.14
C GLU A 73 8.43 0.75 -0.87
N LEU A 74 7.45 -0.05 -1.30
CA LEU A 74 6.04 0.24 -1.10
C LEU A 74 5.47 -0.45 0.13
N LEU A 75 6.23 -1.34 0.74
CA LEU A 75 5.73 -2.17 1.83
C LEU A 75 6.36 -1.77 3.13
N ARG A 76 5.55 -1.82 4.18
CA ARG A 76 6.02 -1.61 5.54
C ARG A 76 5.39 -2.67 6.42
N ILE A 77 6.23 -3.44 7.09
CA ILE A 77 5.77 -4.51 7.97
C ILE A 77 6.31 -4.22 9.36
N GLU A 78 5.39 -4.16 10.34
CA GLU A 78 5.75 -3.94 11.74
C GLU A 78 5.34 -5.14 12.55
N LYS A 79 6.21 -5.52 13.47
CA LYS A 79 5.93 -6.57 14.45
C LYS A 79 5.63 -5.92 15.79
N LYS A 80 4.64 -6.45 16.45
CA LYS A 80 4.24 -5.98 17.76
C LYS A 80 4.31 -7.11 18.78
#